data_e248151b0f8404625ab4d2092eea9821
#
_entry.id   e248151b0f8404625ab4d2092eea9821
#
_cell.length_a   1.000
_cell.length_b   1.000
_cell.length_c   1.000
_cell.angle_alpha   90.00
_cell.angle_beta   90.00
_cell.angle_gamma   90.00
#
_symmetry.space_group_name_H-M   'P 1'
#
loop_
_entity.id
_entity.type
_entity.pdbx_description
1 polymer ?
#
loop_
_entity_poly.entity_id
_entity_poly.type
_entity_poly.pdbx_seq_one_letter_code
_entity_poly.pdbx_strand_id
1 'polypeptide(L)'
;MWRHVVDKEWMMVRTNYLTASSIKNILPVTETGRKRSQAQIEANMMKIASSFSTEYISDEDCVTTGMAARGHLLEPIAIEEANRVANLGLYHWDDIILVKDLLGWSPDAMSIPQTKKTALYDIKKDGAPCPTSIGEVKSYGMERHMVSVHTDKKDCPERWQLAVGMALLMNCQFANLIFFNPDSTVRLAIKTYSRQDLEEEIKMVEEAEASFKEFLYDENRLGIAKTNDFYEINTKTEKNSDYYMNKFMKEKRMNI
;
A
#
# COMPACT_ATOMS: atom_id res chain seq x y z
N MET A 1 20.35 -7.48 13.65
CA MET A 1 19.13 -6.69 13.47
C MET A 1 18.78 -6.74 11.99
N TRP A 2 17.55 -7.12 11.64
CA TRP A 2 17.09 -7.14 10.24
C TRP A 2 17.07 -5.71 9.70
N ARG A 3 17.53 -5.51 8.47
CA ARG A 3 17.51 -4.24 7.75
C ARG A 3 17.23 -4.51 6.28
N HIS A 4 16.31 -3.73 5.70
CA HIS A 4 15.97 -3.74 4.29
C HIS A 4 15.92 -2.30 3.79
N VAL A 5 16.41 -2.05 2.59
CA VAL A 5 16.38 -0.74 1.94
C VAL A 5 15.34 -0.83 0.84
N VAL A 6 14.31 -0.03 0.97
CA VAL A 6 13.23 0.08 -0.03
C VAL A 6 13.63 1.11 -1.08
N ASP A 7 13.23 0.90 -2.32
CA ASP A 7 13.49 1.84 -3.40
C ASP A 7 12.87 3.23 -3.11
N LYS A 8 13.67 4.29 -3.23
CA LYS A 8 13.25 5.66 -2.92
C LYS A 8 12.22 6.18 -3.89
N GLU A 9 12.33 5.82 -5.17
CA GLU A 9 11.36 6.19 -6.19
C GLU A 9 10.01 5.54 -5.89
N TRP A 10 10.00 4.27 -5.49
CA TRP A 10 8.80 3.58 -5.06
C TRP A 10 8.13 4.25 -3.84
N MET A 11 8.92 4.65 -2.84
CA MET A 11 8.42 5.38 -1.67
C MET A 11 7.80 6.72 -2.07
N MET A 12 8.48 7.50 -2.93
CA MET A 12 7.99 8.78 -3.45
C MET A 12 6.68 8.62 -4.22
N VAL A 13 6.61 7.64 -5.11
CA VAL A 13 5.39 7.36 -5.89
C VAL A 13 4.25 6.99 -4.97
N ARG A 14 4.51 6.14 -3.98
CA ARG A 14 3.49 5.64 -3.04
C ARG A 14 2.80 6.74 -2.23
N THR A 15 3.50 7.83 -1.89
CA THR A 15 2.90 8.95 -1.12
C THR A 15 1.82 9.70 -1.89
N ASN A 16 1.77 9.57 -3.22
CA ASN A 16 0.81 10.27 -4.08
C ASN A 16 -0.47 9.48 -4.37
N TYR A 17 -0.65 8.32 -3.74
CA TYR A 17 -1.80 7.46 -3.98
C TYR A 17 -2.49 7.01 -2.68
N LEU A 18 -3.78 6.75 -2.78
CA LEU A 18 -4.57 6.11 -1.74
C LEU A 18 -4.24 4.61 -1.74
N THR A 19 -3.29 4.22 -0.92
CA THR A 19 -2.78 2.85 -0.89
C THR A 19 -3.65 1.90 -0.08
N ALA A 20 -3.48 0.60 -0.29
CA ALA A 20 -4.14 -0.44 0.48
C ALA A 20 -3.95 -0.29 2.01
N SER A 21 -2.81 0.22 2.45
CA SER A 21 -2.54 0.49 3.87
C SER A 21 -3.24 1.75 4.40
N SER A 22 -3.52 2.74 3.56
CA SER A 22 -4.15 4.01 3.93
C SER A 22 -5.67 3.99 3.78
N ILE A 23 -6.22 3.33 2.75
CA ILE A 23 -7.67 3.32 2.47
C ILE A 23 -8.49 2.76 3.62
N LYS A 24 -7.98 1.77 4.34
CA LYS A 24 -8.64 1.19 5.52
C LYS A 24 -8.97 2.22 6.60
N ASN A 25 -8.26 3.35 6.64
CA ASN A 25 -8.47 4.40 7.62
C ASN A 25 -9.67 5.31 7.29
N ILE A 26 -10.10 5.32 6.03
CA ILE A 26 -11.25 6.12 5.56
C ILE A 26 -12.50 5.28 5.27
N LEU A 27 -12.42 3.95 5.42
CA LEU A 27 -13.61 3.09 5.34
C LEU A 27 -14.58 3.40 6.50
N PRO A 28 -15.90 3.24 6.29
CA PRO A 28 -16.91 3.52 7.31
C PRO A 28 -16.83 2.59 8.52
N VAL A 29 -16.18 1.45 8.36
CA VAL A 29 -15.96 0.46 9.43
C VAL A 29 -14.46 0.18 9.62
N THR A 30 -14.08 -0.13 10.85
CA THR A 30 -12.71 -0.59 11.16
C THR A 30 -12.54 -2.06 10.79
N GLU A 31 -11.29 -2.53 10.78
CA GLU A 31 -10.95 -3.96 10.62
C GLU A 31 -11.66 -4.87 11.64
N THR A 32 -12.04 -4.33 12.80
CA THR A 32 -12.78 -5.03 13.87
C THR A 32 -14.30 -4.83 13.78
N GLY A 33 -14.81 -4.27 12.70
CA GLY A 33 -16.23 -4.04 12.47
C GLY A 33 -16.83 -2.83 13.22
N ARG A 34 -16.01 -2.02 13.92
CA ARG A 34 -16.48 -0.82 14.60
C ARG A 34 -16.76 0.29 13.59
N LYS A 35 -17.93 0.91 13.66
CA LYS A 35 -18.27 2.08 12.82
C LYS A 35 -17.41 3.30 13.17
N ARG A 36 -16.96 4.01 12.16
CA ARG A 36 -16.34 5.33 12.30
C ARG A 36 -17.38 6.42 12.13
N SER A 37 -17.22 7.51 12.87
CA SER A 37 -18.00 8.73 12.62
C SER A 37 -17.50 9.45 11.38
N GLN A 38 -18.36 10.25 10.75
CA GLN A 38 -17.98 11.07 9.60
C GLN A 38 -16.78 11.97 9.90
N ALA A 39 -16.73 12.58 11.08
CA ALA A 39 -15.61 13.43 11.52
C ALA A 39 -14.28 12.64 11.61
N GLN A 40 -14.32 11.37 12.03
CA GLN A 40 -13.12 10.52 12.04
C GLN A 40 -12.64 10.19 10.63
N ILE A 41 -13.58 9.91 9.71
CA ILE A 41 -13.27 9.65 8.30
C ILE A 41 -12.62 10.89 7.67
N GLU A 42 -13.21 12.06 7.84
CA GLU A 42 -12.69 13.34 7.32
C GLU A 42 -11.31 13.71 7.91
N ALA A 43 -11.10 13.51 9.20
CA ALA A 43 -9.80 13.72 9.82
C ALA A 43 -8.72 12.78 9.24
N ASN A 44 -9.08 11.53 8.95
CA ASN A 44 -8.18 10.58 8.29
C ASN A 44 -7.93 10.95 6.82
N MET A 45 -8.96 11.41 6.09
CA MET A 45 -8.81 11.92 4.73
C MET A 45 -7.85 13.10 4.67
N MET A 46 -7.97 14.06 5.59
CA MET A 46 -7.05 15.19 5.72
C MET A 46 -5.61 14.73 5.95
N LYS A 47 -5.41 13.76 6.85
CA LYS A 47 -4.09 13.19 7.13
C LYS A 47 -3.48 12.52 5.89
N ILE A 48 -4.28 11.78 5.12
CA ILE A 48 -3.82 11.14 3.87
C ILE A 48 -3.53 12.22 2.83
N ALA A 49 -4.41 13.21 2.64
CA ALA A 49 -4.20 14.31 1.70
C ALA A 49 -2.91 15.09 1.99
N SER A 50 -2.56 15.27 3.28
CA SER A 50 -1.30 15.93 3.65
C SER A 50 -0.06 15.17 3.19
N SER A 51 -0.13 13.84 3.07
CA SER A 51 0.99 13.04 2.54
C SER A 51 1.19 13.22 1.04
N PHE A 52 0.15 13.58 0.29
CA PHE A 52 0.26 13.88 -1.15
C PHE A 52 1.09 15.13 -1.45
N SER A 53 1.28 15.99 -0.44
CA SER A 53 2.13 17.18 -0.54
C SER A 53 3.59 16.91 -0.16
N THR A 54 3.97 15.66 0.10
CA THR A 54 5.33 15.32 0.51
C THR A 54 6.22 15.27 -0.73
N GLU A 55 7.09 16.26 -0.87
CA GLU A 55 8.04 16.38 -1.98
C GLU A 55 9.38 15.68 -1.72
N TYR A 56 9.62 15.28 -0.48
CA TYR A 56 10.90 14.76 -0.08
C TYR A 56 10.76 13.56 0.87
N ILE A 57 11.48 12.50 0.54
CA ILE A 57 11.69 11.33 1.38
C ILE A 57 13.19 11.23 1.67
N SER A 58 13.58 11.17 2.93
CA SER A 58 14.97 10.99 3.31
C SER A 58 15.44 9.55 3.04
N ASP A 59 16.75 9.35 2.92
CA ASP A 59 17.30 8.00 2.77
C ASP A 59 17.06 7.15 4.02
N GLU A 60 16.86 7.79 5.18
CA GLU A 60 16.49 7.12 6.43
C GLU A 60 15.06 6.57 6.38
N ASP A 61 14.13 7.29 5.73
CA ASP A 61 12.75 6.85 5.53
C ASP A 61 12.65 5.60 4.64
N CYS A 62 13.63 5.40 3.76
CA CYS A 62 13.72 4.22 2.89
C CYS A 62 14.27 2.98 3.62
N VAL A 63 14.70 3.09 4.88
CA VAL A 63 15.25 1.97 5.64
C VAL A 63 14.20 1.40 6.58
N THR A 64 13.80 0.16 6.33
CA THR A 64 13.00 -0.61 7.28
C THR A 64 13.88 -1.46 8.17
N THR A 65 13.48 -1.65 9.42
CA THR A 65 14.21 -2.46 10.41
C THR A 65 13.29 -3.42 11.16
N GLY A 66 13.89 -4.34 11.90
CA GLY A 66 13.14 -5.25 12.76
C GLY A 66 12.17 -6.16 11.99
N MET A 67 10.94 -6.28 12.45
CA MET A 67 9.94 -7.19 11.88
C MET A 67 9.50 -6.80 10.46
N ALA A 68 9.48 -5.50 10.13
CA ALA A 68 9.13 -5.05 8.79
C ALA A 68 10.19 -5.50 7.77
N ALA A 69 11.47 -5.26 8.07
CA ALA A 69 12.57 -5.72 7.22
C ALA A 69 12.59 -7.26 7.08
N ARG A 70 12.32 -7.98 8.18
CA ARG A 70 12.19 -9.45 8.14
C ARG A 70 11.05 -9.87 7.21
N GLY A 71 9.92 -9.14 7.22
CA GLY A 71 8.79 -9.38 6.33
C GLY A 71 9.22 -9.38 4.87
N HIS A 72 9.80 -8.29 4.39
CA HIS A 72 10.28 -8.16 3.01
C HIS A 72 11.27 -9.26 2.60
N LEU A 73 12.21 -9.61 3.49
CA LEU A 73 13.17 -10.68 3.20
C LEU A 73 12.55 -12.08 3.12
N LEU A 74 11.41 -12.28 3.77
CA LEU A 74 10.70 -13.57 3.76
C LEU A 74 9.64 -13.68 2.66
N GLU A 75 9.24 -12.58 2.02
CA GLU A 75 8.21 -12.58 0.96
C GLU A 75 8.50 -13.58 -0.18
N PRO A 76 9.68 -13.55 -0.84
CA PRO A 76 9.96 -14.50 -1.92
C PRO A 76 9.95 -15.96 -1.45
N ILE A 77 10.44 -16.23 -0.24
CA ILE A 77 10.45 -17.57 0.36
C ILE A 77 9.02 -18.05 0.64
N ALA A 78 8.17 -17.16 1.18
CA ALA A 78 6.77 -17.45 1.46
C ALA A 78 5.99 -17.79 0.19
N ILE A 79 6.25 -17.08 -0.91
CA ILE A 79 5.62 -17.31 -2.22
C ILE A 79 6.07 -18.65 -2.80
N GLU A 80 7.37 -18.96 -2.74
CA GLU A 80 7.91 -20.25 -3.19
C GLU A 80 7.28 -21.42 -2.41
N GLU A 81 7.21 -21.32 -1.09
CA GLU A 81 6.58 -22.34 -0.26
C GLU A 81 5.07 -22.47 -0.53
N ALA A 82 4.37 -21.36 -0.71
CA ALA A 82 2.95 -21.37 -1.06
C ALA A 82 2.70 -22.03 -2.43
N ASN A 83 3.53 -21.74 -3.42
CA ASN A 83 3.48 -22.41 -4.71
C ASN A 83 3.74 -23.91 -4.60
N ARG A 84 4.74 -24.29 -3.81
CA ARG A 84 5.09 -25.71 -3.60
C ARG A 84 3.96 -26.52 -2.96
N VAL A 85 3.26 -25.92 -1.98
CA VAL A 85 2.23 -26.62 -1.20
C VAL A 85 0.86 -26.57 -1.89
N ALA A 86 0.48 -25.44 -2.48
CA ALA A 86 -0.86 -25.19 -3.01
C ALA A 86 -0.92 -24.98 -4.53
N ASN A 87 0.23 -25.06 -5.23
CA ASN A 87 0.32 -24.88 -6.68
C ASN A 87 -0.34 -23.59 -7.20
N LEU A 88 -0.08 -22.47 -6.52
CA LEU A 88 -0.75 -21.18 -6.80
C LEU A 88 -0.25 -20.52 -8.09
N GLY A 89 0.94 -20.86 -8.58
CA GLY A 89 1.54 -20.28 -9.77
C GLY A 89 1.84 -18.78 -9.64
N LEU A 90 2.21 -18.33 -8.44
CA LEU A 90 2.50 -16.93 -8.14
C LEU A 90 3.97 -16.62 -8.41
N TYR A 91 4.23 -15.44 -8.97
CA TYR A 91 5.55 -14.83 -9.12
C TYR A 91 5.67 -13.69 -8.13
N HIS A 92 6.83 -13.55 -7.49
CA HIS A 92 7.15 -12.41 -6.64
C HIS A 92 7.17 -11.11 -7.45
N TRP A 93 6.55 -10.08 -6.92
CA TRP A 93 6.57 -8.71 -7.43
C TRP A 93 7.18 -7.80 -6.36
N ASP A 94 8.12 -6.95 -6.77
CA ASP A 94 8.93 -6.15 -5.84
C ASP A 94 9.05 -4.71 -6.31
N ASP A 95 9.07 -3.78 -5.36
CA ASP A 95 9.31 -2.34 -5.53
C ASP A 95 8.51 -1.69 -6.69
N ILE A 96 7.26 -2.13 -6.90
CA ILE A 96 6.37 -1.54 -7.88
C ILE A 96 5.01 -1.21 -7.26
N ILE A 97 4.43 -0.11 -7.66
CA ILE A 97 3.05 0.25 -7.33
C ILE A 97 2.20 0.28 -8.61
N LEU A 98 1.13 -0.50 -8.61
CA LEU A 98 0.09 -0.42 -9.63
C LEU A 98 -0.87 0.69 -9.25
N VAL A 99 -1.17 1.58 -10.18
CA VAL A 99 -2.04 2.72 -9.93
C VAL A 99 -3.14 2.84 -10.99
N LYS A 100 -4.30 3.29 -10.54
CA LYS A 100 -5.42 3.69 -11.39
C LYS A 100 -6.19 4.77 -10.65
N ASP A 101 -6.32 5.94 -11.26
CA ASP A 101 -6.90 7.13 -10.62
C ASP A 101 -6.16 7.50 -9.32
N LEU A 102 -6.83 7.47 -8.19
CA LEU A 102 -6.21 7.74 -6.88
C LEU A 102 -5.77 6.47 -6.15
N LEU A 103 -6.24 5.29 -6.59
CA LEU A 103 -5.86 4.04 -5.95
C LEU A 103 -4.44 3.61 -6.33
N GLY A 104 -3.71 3.13 -5.33
CA GLY A 104 -2.41 2.50 -5.51
C GLY A 104 -2.30 1.21 -4.70
N TRP A 105 -1.69 0.18 -5.28
CA TRP A 105 -1.44 -1.09 -4.62
C TRP A 105 -0.10 -1.67 -5.04
N SER A 106 0.71 -2.03 -4.07
CA SER A 106 1.97 -2.74 -4.29
C SER A 106 1.74 -4.22 -4.05
N PRO A 107 1.71 -5.05 -5.09
CA PRO A 107 1.53 -6.48 -4.94
C PRO A 107 2.79 -7.16 -4.40
N ASP A 108 2.64 -8.11 -3.48
CA ASP A 108 3.74 -9.01 -3.13
C ASP A 108 3.87 -10.12 -4.17
N ALA A 109 2.75 -10.55 -4.78
CA ALA A 109 2.76 -11.60 -5.81
C ALA A 109 1.58 -11.51 -6.79
N MET A 110 1.81 -11.97 -8.03
CA MET A 110 0.77 -12.19 -9.03
C MET A 110 1.02 -13.48 -9.84
N SER A 111 -0.03 -14.05 -10.45
CA SER A 111 0.08 -15.23 -11.32
C SER A 111 0.70 -14.95 -12.69
N ILE A 112 1.25 -13.76 -12.90
CA ILE A 112 2.04 -13.36 -14.07
C ILE A 112 3.37 -12.77 -13.60
N PRO A 113 4.46 -12.96 -14.36
CA PRO A 113 5.76 -12.40 -13.98
C PRO A 113 5.79 -10.87 -14.07
N GLN A 114 6.57 -10.25 -13.22
CA GLN A 114 6.86 -8.82 -13.31
C GLN A 114 7.70 -8.54 -14.55
N THR A 115 7.17 -7.72 -15.45
CA THR A 115 7.85 -7.36 -16.72
C THR A 115 8.50 -5.98 -16.67
N LYS A 116 8.03 -5.09 -15.81
CA LYS A 116 8.56 -3.74 -15.63
C LYS A 116 9.41 -3.67 -14.37
N LYS A 117 10.50 -2.90 -14.44
CA LYS A 117 11.39 -2.58 -13.30
C LYS A 117 11.28 -1.12 -12.87
N THR A 118 10.18 -0.45 -13.21
CA THR A 118 9.91 0.93 -12.79
C THR A 118 9.05 0.91 -11.56
N ALA A 119 9.27 1.84 -10.64
CA ALA A 119 8.50 1.96 -9.40
C ALA A 119 6.98 2.18 -9.62
N LEU A 120 6.59 2.70 -10.79
CA LEU A 120 5.20 3.00 -11.15
C LEU A 120 4.72 2.17 -12.34
N TYR A 121 3.54 1.56 -12.18
CA TYR A 121 2.77 0.94 -13.26
C TYR A 121 1.39 1.60 -13.34
N ASP A 122 1.20 2.49 -14.31
CA ASP A 122 -0.08 3.18 -14.54
C ASP A 122 -1.00 2.32 -15.42
N ILE A 123 -2.02 1.73 -14.82
CA ILE A 123 -2.95 0.82 -15.51
C ILE A 123 -3.65 1.49 -16.69
N LYS A 124 -3.92 2.80 -16.63
CA LYS A 124 -4.56 3.52 -17.74
C LYS A 124 -3.64 3.74 -18.93
N LYS A 125 -2.34 3.93 -18.69
CA LYS A 125 -1.34 4.16 -19.74
C LYS A 125 -0.75 2.87 -20.28
N ASP A 126 -0.46 1.94 -19.37
CA ASP A 126 0.31 0.73 -19.63
C ASP A 126 -0.58 -0.47 -19.98
N GLY A 127 -1.90 -0.34 -19.79
CA GLY A 127 -2.85 -1.44 -19.85
C GLY A 127 -2.90 -2.22 -18.53
N ALA A 128 -4.05 -2.76 -18.18
CA ALA A 128 -4.20 -3.56 -16.97
C ALA A 128 -3.45 -4.89 -17.12
N PRO A 129 -2.56 -5.27 -16.18
CA PRO A 129 -2.09 -6.64 -16.11
C PRO A 129 -3.29 -7.57 -15.85
N CYS A 130 -3.26 -8.76 -16.44
CA CYS A 130 -4.37 -9.71 -16.37
C CYS A 130 -3.99 -10.98 -15.58
N PRO A 131 -3.61 -10.88 -14.30
CA PRO A 131 -3.39 -12.07 -13.48
C PRO A 131 -4.73 -12.75 -13.20
N THR A 132 -4.73 -14.08 -13.14
CA THR A 132 -5.87 -14.85 -12.64
C THR A 132 -5.92 -14.83 -11.11
N SER A 133 -4.77 -14.63 -10.47
CA SER A 133 -4.61 -14.65 -9.02
C SER A 133 -3.56 -13.64 -8.56
N ILE A 134 -3.80 -13.09 -7.37
CA ILE A 134 -2.86 -12.20 -6.64
C ILE A 134 -2.53 -12.79 -5.28
N GLY A 135 -1.41 -12.35 -4.70
CA GLY A 135 -0.97 -12.75 -3.36
C GLY A 135 -0.52 -11.57 -2.53
N GLU A 136 -0.84 -11.63 -1.24
CA GLU A 136 -0.36 -10.74 -0.19
C GLU A 136 0.29 -11.58 0.90
N VAL A 137 1.53 -11.28 1.27
CA VAL A 137 2.32 -12.04 2.24
C VAL A 137 2.35 -11.32 3.58
N LYS A 138 2.17 -12.07 4.66
CA LYS A 138 2.28 -11.57 6.03
C LYS A 138 3.21 -12.44 6.86
N SER A 139 4.37 -11.88 7.20
CA SER A 139 5.40 -12.54 8.02
C SER A 139 5.44 -11.91 9.41
N TYR A 140 4.49 -12.30 10.25
CA TYR A 140 4.34 -11.78 11.61
C TYR A 140 5.26 -12.49 12.62
N GLY A 141 5.46 -11.89 13.80
CA GLY A 141 5.99 -12.57 14.97
C GLY A 141 5.06 -13.71 15.41
N MET A 142 5.56 -14.61 16.26
CA MET A 142 4.91 -15.88 16.60
C MET A 142 3.46 -15.72 17.06
N GLU A 143 3.20 -14.85 18.02
CA GLU A 143 1.87 -14.64 18.60
C GLU A 143 0.85 -14.20 17.53
N ARG A 144 1.16 -13.11 16.80
CA ARG A 144 0.27 -12.59 15.76
C ARG A 144 0.12 -13.58 14.61
N HIS A 145 1.17 -14.31 14.27
CA HIS A 145 1.11 -15.37 13.26
C HIS A 145 0.08 -16.43 13.64
N MET A 146 0.17 -16.96 14.86
CA MET A 146 -0.76 -17.98 15.34
C MET A 146 -2.19 -17.50 15.40
N VAL A 147 -2.42 -16.26 15.85
CA VAL A 147 -3.77 -15.64 15.81
C VAL A 147 -4.28 -15.57 14.36
N SER A 148 -3.46 -15.07 13.43
CA SER A 148 -3.85 -14.92 12.02
C SER A 148 -4.15 -16.26 11.34
N VAL A 149 -3.38 -17.30 11.65
CA VAL A 149 -3.60 -18.67 11.13
C VAL A 149 -4.98 -19.19 11.55
N HIS A 150 -5.36 -18.98 12.80
CA HIS A 150 -6.62 -19.50 13.37
C HIS A 150 -7.83 -18.57 13.19
N THR A 151 -7.62 -17.32 12.75
CA THR A 151 -8.71 -16.40 12.44
C THR A 151 -9.51 -16.90 11.23
N ASP A 152 -10.83 -16.85 11.28
CA ASP A 152 -11.64 -17.20 10.12
C ASP A 152 -11.34 -16.29 8.92
N LYS A 153 -11.43 -16.84 7.72
CA LYS A 153 -11.17 -16.14 6.45
C LYS A 153 -11.90 -14.78 6.37
N LYS A 154 -13.19 -14.76 6.72
CA LYS A 154 -14.05 -13.56 6.71
C LYS A 154 -13.64 -12.49 7.74
N ASP A 155 -12.92 -12.87 8.80
CA ASP A 155 -12.54 -11.99 9.90
C ASP A 155 -11.08 -11.52 9.80
N CYS A 156 -10.34 -11.95 8.76
CA CYS A 156 -8.97 -11.52 8.53
C CYS A 156 -8.92 -10.04 8.13
N PRO A 157 -8.30 -9.16 8.94
CA PRO A 157 -8.25 -7.73 8.64
C PRO A 157 -7.44 -7.41 7.39
N GLU A 158 -6.48 -8.25 7.03
CA GLU A 158 -5.61 -8.07 5.86
C GLU A 158 -6.34 -8.25 4.52
N ARG A 159 -7.55 -8.84 4.51
CA ARG A 159 -8.34 -9.01 3.28
C ARG A 159 -8.64 -7.70 2.54
N TRP A 160 -8.63 -6.56 3.26
CA TRP A 160 -8.78 -5.25 2.65
C TRP A 160 -7.67 -4.89 1.67
N GLN A 161 -6.45 -5.38 1.89
CA GLN A 161 -5.35 -5.16 0.95
C GLN A 161 -5.59 -5.92 -0.37
N LEU A 162 -6.14 -7.14 -0.26
CA LEU A 162 -6.54 -7.93 -1.42
C LEU A 162 -7.70 -7.29 -2.19
N ALA A 163 -8.66 -6.69 -1.47
CA ALA A 163 -9.79 -5.99 -2.09
C ALA A 163 -9.32 -4.79 -2.93
N VAL A 164 -8.32 -4.03 -2.46
CA VAL A 164 -7.71 -2.94 -3.25
C VAL A 164 -7.05 -3.48 -4.51
N GLY A 165 -6.26 -4.56 -4.40
CA GLY A 165 -5.65 -5.21 -5.57
C GLY A 165 -6.71 -5.68 -6.58
N MET A 166 -7.80 -6.27 -6.10
CA MET A 166 -8.91 -6.71 -6.96
C MET A 166 -9.73 -5.56 -7.56
N ALA A 167 -9.87 -4.42 -6.88
CA ALA A 167 -10.50 -3.23 -7.43
C ALA A 167 -9.70 -2.67 -8.61
N LEU A 168 -8.38 -2.68 -8.51
CA LEU A 168 -7.48 -2.27 -9.60
C LEU A 168 -7.46 -3.29 -10.75
N LEU A 169 -7.50 -4.58 -10.45
CA LEU A 169 -7.34 -5.69 -11.41
C LEU A 169 -8.69 -6.39 -11.65
N MET A 170 -9.55 -5.78 -12.46
CA MET A 170 -10.95 -6.22 -12.67
C MET A 170 -11.10 -7.67 -13.13
N ASN A 171 -10.11 -8.22 -13.84
CA ASN A 171 -10.13 -9.60 -14.35
C ASN A 171 -9.55 -10.63 -13.39
N CYS A 172 -9.00 -10.19 -12.24
CA CYS A 172 -8.47 -11.09 -11.24
C CYS A 172 -9.59 -11.86 -10.55
N GLN A 173 -9.50 -13.20 -10.53
CA GLN A 173 -10.54 -14.08 -9.98
C GLN A 173 -10.27 -14.50 -8.55
N PHE A 174 -8.99 -14.62 -8.16
CA PHE A 174 -8.58 -15.14 -6.86
C PHE A 174 -7.57 -14.22 -6.20
N ALA A 175 -7.64 -14.15 -4.88
CA ALA A 175 -6.65 -13.48 -4.04
C ALA A 175 -6.23 -14.38 -2.89
N ASN A 176 -4.93 -14.45 -2.62
CA ASN A 176 -4.35 -15.31 -1.62
C ASN A 176 -3.69 -14.49 -0.53
N LEU A 177 -4.12 -14.68 0.69
CA LEU A 177 -3.46 -14.16 1.88
C LEU A 177 -2.56 -15.25 2.43
N ILE A 178 -1.26 -15.02 2.38
CA ILE A 178 -0.22 -15.98 2.71
C ILE A 178 0.43 -15.58 4.03
N PHE A 179 0.17 -16.34 5.08
CA PHE A 179 0.84 -16.17 6.38
C PHE A 179 2.04 -17.10 6.45
N PHE A 180 3.23 -16.52 6.63
CA PHE A 180 4.46 -17.30 6.70
C PHE A 180 5.31 -16.90 7.89
N ASN A 181 5.71 -17.90 8.70
CA ASN A 181 6.69 -17.74 9.77
C ASN A 181 7.53 -19.02 9.89
N PRO A 182 8.81 -19.02 9.47
CA PRO A 182 9.66 -20.20 9.48
C PRO A 182 9.94 -20.75 10.88
N ASP A 183 9.77 -19.91 11.92
CA ASP A 183 10.03 -20.30 13.31
C ASP A 183 8.78 -20.92 13.98
N SER A 184 7.62 -20.91 13.31
CA SER A 184 6.38 -21.48 13.83
C SER A 184 6.24 -22.97 13.52
N THR A 185 5.52 -23.70 14.39
CA THR A 185 5.10 -25.09 14.11
C THR A 185 4.13 -25.17 12.94
N VAL A 186 3.27 -24.17 12.78
CA VAL A 186 2.44 -23.95 11.58
C VAL A 186 3.12 -22.86 10.75
N ARG A 187 4.09 -23.25 9.92
CA ARG A 187 4.93 -22.30 9.19
C ARG A 187 4.19 -21.52 8.13
N LEU A 188 3.23 -22.16 7.48
CA LEU A 188 2.49 -21.62 6.34
C LEU A 188 1.00 -21.81 6.54
N ALA A 189 0.22 -20.75 6.30
CA ALA A 189 -1.21 -20.83 6.13
C ALA A 189 -1.64 -19.95 4.94
N ILE A 190 -2.54 -20.45 4.11
CA ILE A 190 -3.02 -19.76 2.91
C ILE A 190 -4.54 -19.64 3.01
N LYS A 191 -5.04 -18.41 2.85
CA LYS A 191 -6.47 -18.14 2.77
C LYS A 191 -6.79 -17.59 1.39
N THR A 192 -7.45 -18.39 0.58
CA THR A 192 -7.85 -18.03 -0.77
C THR A 192 -9.25 -17.42 -0.77
N TYR A 193 -9.39 -16.28 -1.41
CA TYR A 193 -10.64 -15.56 -1.63
C TYR A 193 -10.95 -15.57 -3.12
N SER A 194 -12.18 -15.88 -3.49
CA SER A 194 -12.70 -15.54 -4.81
C SER A 194 -13.04 -14.06 -4.85
N ARG A 195 -13.21 -13.50 -6.05
CA ARG A 195 -13.70 -12.13 -6.22
C ARG A 195 -15.06 -11.92 -5.54
N GLN A 196 -15.93 -12.92 -5.58
CA GLN A 196 -17.23 -12.90 -4.91
C GLN A 196 -17.10 -12.82 -3.39
N ASP A 197 -16.10 -13.48 -2.78
CA ASP A 197 -15.84 -13.39 -1.34
C ASP A 197 -15.46 -11.99 -0.87
N LEU A 198 -14.95 -11.13 -1.77
CA LEU A 198 -14.48 -9.77 -1.49
C LEU A 198 -15.33 -8.69 -2.16
N GLU A 199 -16.50 -9.04 -2.71
CA GLU A 199 -17.32 -8.11 -3.50
C GLU A 199 -17.76 -6.89 -2.67
N GLU A 200 -18.14 -7.08 -1.41
CA GLU A 200 -18.53 -5.99 -0.51
C GLU A 200 -17.33 -5.08 -0.19
N GLU A 201 -16.17 -5.67 0.10
CA GLU A 201 -14.94 -4.92 0.37
C GLU A 201 -14.47 -4.14 -0.86
N ILE A 202 -14.52 -4.73 -2.05
CA ILE A 202 -14.18 -4.07 -3.31
C ILE A 202 -15.08 -2.84 -3.52
N LYS A 203 -16.39 -3.00 -3.37
CA LYS A 203 -17.34 -1.90 -3.47
C LYS A 203 -17.06 -0.79 -2.46
N MET A 204 -16.77 -1.14 -1.20
CA MET A 204 -16.41 -0.15 -0.18
C MET A 204 -15.10 0.59 -0.51
N VAL A 205 -14.12 -0.08 -1.13
CA VAL A 205 -12.88 0.53 -1.62
C VAL A 205 -13.18 1.56 -2.70
N GLU A 206 -14.01 1.21 -3.67
CA GLU A 206 -14.41 2.10 -4.76
C GLU A 206 -15.21 3.33 -4.26
N GLU A 207 -16.13 3.12 -3.32
CA GLU A 207 -16.88 4.20 -2.67
C GLU A 207 -15.96 5.12 -1.84
N ALA A 208 -14.98 4.56 -1.14
CA ALA A 208 -14.01 5.32 -0.36
C ALA A 208 -13.07 6.14 -1.27
N GLU A 209 -12.65 5.60 -2.41
CA GLU A 209 -11.88 6.34 -3.42
C GLU A 209 -12.69 7.52 -3.97
N ALA A 210 -13.96 7.29 -4.36
CA ALA A 210 -14.84 8.34 -4.87
C ALA A 210 -15.03 9.46 -3.83
N SER A 211 -15.31 9.09 -2.57
CA SER A 211 -15.47 10.06 -1.48
C SER A 211 -14.18 10.82 -1.18
N PHE A 212 -13.02 10.16 -1.26
CA PHE A 212 -11.74 10.83 -1.08
C PHE A 212 -11.41 11.77 -2.23
N LYS A 213 -11.78 11.40 -3.45
CA LYS A 213 -11.67 12.27 -4.62
C LYS A 213 -12.52 13.53 -4.45
N GLU A 214 -13.78 13.40 -4.07
CA GLU A 214 -14.64 14.54 -3.78
C GLU A 214 -14.05 15.43 -2.67
N PHE A 215 -13.51 14.81 -1.62
CA PHE A 215 -12.85 15.54 -0.53
C PHE A 215 -11.65 16.35 -0.99
N LEU A 216 -10.81 15.81 -1.89
CA LEU A 216 -9.63 16.51 -2.44
C LEU A 216 -10.02 17.69 -3.35
N TYR A 217 -11.16 17.59 -4.05
CA TYR A 217 -11.63 18.64 -4.98
C TYR A 217 -12.59 19.63 -4.32
N ASP A 218 -12.92 19.49 -3.04
CA ASP A 218 -13.74 20.45 -2.30
C ASP A 218 -12.90 21.69 -1.95
N GLU A 219 -13.04 22.73 -2.78
CA GLU A 219 -12.34 24.02 -2.63
C GLU A 219 -12.54 24.66 -1.26
N ASN A 220 -13.66 24.37 -0.58
CA ASN A 220 -13.98 24.94 0.72
C ASN A 220 -13.24 24.24 1.87
N ARG A 221 -12.78 23.00 1.68
CA ARG A 221 -12.18 22.19 2.74
C ARG A 221 -10.66 22.24 2.77
N LEU A 222 -10.00 22.21 1.65
CA LEU A 222 -8.54 22.13 1.58
C LEU A 222 -7.87 23.43 1.11
N GLY A 223 -8.61 24.37 0.53
CA GLY A 223 -8.01 25.54 -0.11
C GLY A 223 -7.06 25.18 -1.27
N ILE A 224 -7.08 23.91 -1.69
CA ILE A 224 -6.28 23.41 -2.81
C ILE A 224 -7.03 23.82 -4.07
N ALA A 225 -6.63 24.95 -4.64
CA ALA A 225 -7.13 25.39 -5.92
C ALA A 225 -6.77 24.38 -7.01
N LYS A 226 -7.74 24.10 -7.83
CA LYS A 226 -7.72 23.45 -9.16
C LYS A 226 -6.41 22.77 -9.57
N THR A 227 -6.44 21.50 -9.54
CA THR A 227 -5.42 20.48 -9.71
C THR A 227 -4.40 20.58 -10.84
N ASN A 228 -4.62 21.40 -11.85
CA ASN A 228 -3.59 21.67 -12.87
C ASN A 228 -2.44 22.50 -12.32
N ASP A 229 -2.67 23.28 -11.26
CA ASP A 229 -1.64 24.09 -10.60
C ASP A 229 -0.79 23.27 -9.61
N PHE A 230 -1.32 22.15 -9.11
CA PHE A 230 -0.60 21.30 -8.14
C PHE A 230 0.66 20.67 -8.74
N TYR A 231 0.59 20.17 -9.97
CA TYR A 231 1.75 19.67 -10.70
C TYR A 231 2.73 20.78 -11.10
N GLU A 232 2.25 21.97 -11.44
CA GLU A 232 3.11 23.11 -11.77
C GLU A 232 3.80 23.73 -10.56
N ILE A 233 3.17 23.73 -9.40
CA ILE A 233 3.79 24.21 -8.14
C ILE A 233 4.90 23.28 -7.73
N ASN A 234 4.72 21.96 -7.81
CA ASN A 234 5.72 20.96 -7.42
C ASN A 234 6.95 20.96 -8.34
N THR A 235 6.81 21.36 -9.61
CA THR A 235 7.96 21.45 -10.52
C THR A 235 8.72 22.77 -10.44
N LYS A 236 8.18 23.79 -9.76
CA LYS A 236 8.82 25.12 -9.63
C LYS A 236 9.55 25.35 -8.30
N THR A 237 9.35 24.53 -7.28
CA THR A 237 10.04 24.69 -5.99
C THR A 237 11.34 23.87 -5.98
N GLU A 238 12.44 24.46 -6.38
CA GLU A 238 13.81 23.95 -6.15
C GLU A 238 14.21 23.93 -4.65
N LYS A 239 13.26 24.15 -3.74
CA LYS A 239 13.52 24.37 -2.31
C LYS A 239 12.82 23.33 -1.47
N ASN A 240 13.48 22.18 -1.28
CA ASN A 240 13.08 21.12 -0.38
C ASN A 240 13.51 21.37 1.09
N SER A 241 13.18 20.47 1.98
CA SER A 241 13.55 20.56 3.40
C SER A 241 15.06 20.71 3.61
N ASP A 242 15.90 20.08 2.78
CA ASP A 242 17.35 20.18 2.85
C ASP A 242 17.85 21.58 2.50
N TYR A 243 17.20 22.27 1.54
CA TYR A 243 17.50 23.66 1.25
C TYR A 243 17.27 24.54 2.47
N TYR A 244 16.11 24.39 3.14
CA TYR A 244 15.79 25.19 4.32
C TYR A 244 16.66 24.83 5.52
N MET A 245 16.93 23.53 5.74
CA MET A 245 17.84 23.07 6.80
C MET A 245 19.27 23.57 6.56
N ASN A 246 19.79 23.49 5.34
CA ASN A 246 21.10 24.00 4.99
C ASN A 246 21.18 25.52 5.13
N LYS A 247 20.11 26.25 4.78
CA LYS A 247 20.03 27.70 4.99
C LYS A 247 20.05 28.02 6.49
N PHE A 248 19.24 27.35 7.28
CA PHE A 248 19.16 27.52 8.74
C PHE A 248 20.52 27.22 9.41
N MET A 249 21.19 26.14 9.01
CA MET A 249 22.50 25.77 9.55
C MET A 249 23.59 26.75 9.15
N LYS A 250 23.54 27.34 7.94
CA LYS A 250 24.46 28.42 7.53
C LYS A 250 24.23 29.68 8.35
N GLU A 251 22.99 30.09 8.54
CA GLU A 251 22.65 31.28 9.34
C GLU A 251 23.09 31.13 10.82
N LYS A 252 22.96 29.93 11.39
CA LYS A 252 23.48 29.65 12.74
C LYS A 252 24.99 29.66 12.84
N ARG A 253 25.73 29.19 11.80
CA ARG A 253 27.21 29.19 11.78
C ARG A 253 27.82 30.59 11.57
N MET A 254 27.04 31.52 11.04
CA MET A 254 27.48 32.91 10.88
C MET A 254 27.29 33.76 12.14
N ASN A 255 26.58 33.23 13.14
CA ASN A 255 26.29 33.89 14.42
C ASN A 255 27.07 33.30 15.61
N ILE A 256 28.11 32.50 15.34
CA ILE A 256 29.11 32.00 16.28
C ILE A 256 30.48 32.53 15.85
#